data_3e1a90990d9475ce3425216bb96f7f86
#
_entry.id   3e1a90990d9475ce3425216bb96f7f86
#
_cell.length_a   1.000
_cell.length_b   1.000
_cell.length_c   1.000
_cell.angle_alpha   90.00
_cell.angle_beta   90.00
_cell.angle_gamma   90.00
#
_symmetry.space_group_name_H-M   'P 1'
#
loop_
_entity.id
_entity.type
_entity.pdbx_description
1 polymer ?
#
loop_
_entity_poly.entity_id
_entity_poly.type
_entity_poly.pdbx_seq_one_letter_code
_entity_poly.pdbx_strand_id
1 'polypeptide(L)'
;MKSFRNIMGDSQNLDKRIQKIKQNVINDPDVKHFLEKNRSNLTNEMIDEDLNVLQEYKDQQKVYDGHRYDDCPNFVKGHVPELYIENERIKIRYLPCPCKIKHDEERFDSQLIISHHMQRDTLHAKLKDIYMNNRERLDVAMAADKICTAITNDEKVKGLYLYGPFGTGKSFILGAIANQLKSQKISSTIVYLPEFIRTLKGGFKDGSFEKKLQRVREANILMLDDIGAEEVTPWVRAVSYTHL
;
A
#
# COMPACT_ATOMS: atom_id res chain seq x y z
N MET A 1 4.04 34.80 53.54
CA MET A 1 2.68 35.06 52.99
C MET A 1 2.82 36.05 51.84
N LYS A 2 2.55 35.63 50.60
CA LYS A 2 2.52 36.55 49.45
C LYS A 2 1.31 37.45 49.57
N SER A 3 1.50 38.75 49.47
CA SER A 3 0.45 39.77 49.61
C SER A 3 -0.66 39.56 48.57
N PHE A 4 -1.91 39.76 48.96
CA PHE A 4 -3.12 39.67 48.09
C PHE A 4 -3.00 40.54 46.82
N ARG A 5 -2.23 41.64 46.86
CA ARG A 5 -1.89 42.46 45.68
C ARG A 5 -1.01 41.77 44.67
N ASN A 6 -0.12 40.88 45.07
CA ASN A 6 0.73 40.09 44.12
C ASN A 6 -0.06 39.03 43.41
N ILE A 7 -1.07 38.44 44.06
CA ILE A 7 -1.95 37.43 43.47
C ILE A 7 -2.89 38.07 42.42
N MET A 8 -3.42 39.26 42.69
CA MET A 8 -4.24 40.02 41.72
C MET A 8 -3.43 40.54 40.52
N GLY A 9 -2.19 40.96 40.73
CA GLY A 9 -1.28 41.40 39.67
C GLY A 9 -0.89 40.23 38.73
N ASP A 10 -0.69 39.05 39.30
CA ASP A 10 -0.42 37.82 38.53
C ASP A 10 -1.64 37.35 37.71
N SER A 11 -2.86 37.52 38.27
CA SER A 11 -4.11 37.18 37.58
C SER A 11 -4.35 38.08 36.36
N GLN A 12 -4.24 39.39 36.48
CA GLN A 12 -4.40 40.34 35.37
C GLN A 12 -3.34 40.15 34.27
N ASN A 13 -2.14 39.73 34.63
CA ASN A 13 -1.09 39.42 33.66
C ASN A 13 -1.37 38.10 32.95
N LEU A 14 -1.97 37.12 33.63
CA LEU A 14 -2.39 35.84 33.08
C LEU A 14 -3.53 36.06 32.07
N ASP A 15 -4.56 36.82 32.41
CA ASP A 15 -5.68 37.12 31.53
C ASP A 15 -5.23 37.81 30.23
N LYS A 16 -4.33 38.78 30.33
CA LYS A 16 -3.74 39.42 29.15
C LYS A 16 -2.95 38.47 28.27
N ARG A 17 -2.24 37.51 28.86
CA ARG A 17 -1.50 36.48 28.12
C ARG A 17 -2.46 35.54 27.41
N ILE A 18 -3.53 35.07 28.05
CA ILE A 18 -4.56 34.22 27.46
C ILE A 18 -5.23 34.93 26.29
N GLN A 19 -5.61 36.20 26.45
CA GLN A 19 -6.21 36.99 25.36
C GLN A 19 -5.27 37.14 24.18
N LYS A 20 -3.97 37.35 24.42
CA LYS A 20 -2.99 37.44 23.34
C LYS A 20 -2.82 36.11 22.60
N ILE A 21 -2.82 34.99 23.34
CA ILE A 21 -2.80 33.65 22.71
C ILE A 21 -4.04 33.41 21.88
N LYS A 22 -5.24 33.68 22.42
CA LYS A 22 -6.51 33.56 21.73
C LYS A 22 -6.52 34.34 20.41
N GLN A 23 -6.10 35.63 20.46
CA GLN A 23 -6.02 36.43 19.23
C GLN A 23 -5.03 35.88 18.21
N ASN A 24 -3.88 35.39 18.68
CA ASN A 24 -2.87 34.79 17.80
C ASN A 24 -3.38 33.50 17.12
N VAL A 25 -4.18 32.70 17.81
CA VAL A 25 -4.75 31.45 17.27
C VAL A 25 -5.87 31.78 16.29
N ILE A 26 -6.81 32.66 16.65
CA ILE A 26 -7.97 33.02 15.82
C ILE A 26 -7.54 33.75 14.53
N ASN A 27 -6.44 34.50 14.57
CA ASN A 27 -5.91 35.22 13.42
C ASN A 27 -5.04 34.36 12.51
N ASP A 28 -4.75 33.11 12.87
CA ASP A 28 -4.06 32.16 11.98
C ASP A 28 -4.92 31.94 10.73
N PRO A 29 -4.36 31.98 9.52
CA PRO A 29 -5.13 31.90 8.26
C PRO A 29 -6.00 30.64 8.15
N ASP A 30 -5.48 29.50 8.57
CA ASP A 30 -6.18 28.21 8.46
C ASP A 30 -7.28 28.08 9.50
N VAL A 31 -7.01 28.52 10.74
CA VAL A 31 -8.01 28.56 11.81
C VAL A 31 -9.11 29.56 11.45
N LYS A 32 -8.75 30.74 10.97
CA LYS A 32 -9.71 31.75 10.53
C LYS A 32 -10.62 31.25 9.42
N HIS A 33 -10.04 30.59 8.42
CA HIS A 33 -10.82 29.96 7.33
C HIS A 33 -11.83 28.95 7.85
N PHE A 34 -11.42 28.09 8.80
CA PHE A 34 -12.32 27.11 9.43
C PHE A 34 -13.45 27.80 10.21
N LEU A 35 -13.15 28.84 11.00
CA LEU A 35 -14.14 29.57 11.78
C LEU A 35 -15.14 30.31 10.88
N GLU A 36 -14.69 30.95 9.81
CA GLU A 36 -15.55 31.61 8.82
C GLU A 36 -16.48 30.66 8.10
N LYS A 37 -15.93 29.51 7.66
CA LYS A 37 -16.71 28.46 6.94
C LYS A 37 -17.81 27.85 7.82
N ASN A 38 -17.59 27.75 9.12
CA ASN A 38 -18.51 27.09 10.06
C ASN A 38 -19.27 28.10 10.95
N ARG A 39 -19.30 29.38 10.60
CA ARG A 39 -19.83 30.47 11.45
C ARG A 39 -21.24 30.22 11.98
N SER A 40 -22.11 29.54 11.21
CA SER A 40 -23.48 29.21 11.62
C SER A 40 -23.56 28.15 12.75
N ASN A 41 -22.52 27.37 12.92
CA ASN A 41 -22.47 26.21 13.84
C ASN A 41 -21.49 26.42 15.01
N LEU A 42 -20.90 27.62 15.10
CA LEU A 42 -19.90 27.94 16.11
C LEU A 42 -20.42 29.02 17.06
N THR A 43 -20.19 28.82 18.34
CA THR A 43 -20.39 29.84 19.39
C THR A 43 -19.05 30.33 19.93
N ASN A 44 -19.07 31.51 20.56
CA ASN A 44 -17.86 32.02 21.22
C ASN A 44 -17.40 31.10 22.37
N GLU A 45 -18.35 30.43 23.03
CA GLU A 45 -18.09 29.47 24.11
C GLU A 45 -17.30 28.27 23.60
N MET A 46 -17.70 27.68 22.44
CA MET A 46 -16.96 26.59 21.81
C MET A 46 -15.52 27.00 21.47
N ILE A 47 -15.33 28.20 20.93
CA ILE A 47 -13.99 28.72 20.60
C ILE A 47 -13.12 28.87 21.85
N ASP A 48 -13.72 29.31 22.95
CA ASP A 48 -12.99 29.50 24.22
C ASP A 48 -12.66 28.17 24.91
N GLU A 49 -13.57 27.23 24.91
CA GLU A 49 -13.37 25.90 25.49
C GLU A 49 -12.37 25.05 24.72
N ASP A 50 -12.35 25.18 23.39
CA ASP A 50 -11.52 24.37 22.51
C ASP A 50 -10.31 25.15 21.94
N LEU A 51 -9.91 26.23 22.63
CA LEU A 51 -8.77 27.06 22.21
C LEU A 51 -7.45 26.27 22.12
N ASN A 52 -7.26 25.30 23.00
CA ASN A 52 -6.11 24.38 22.97
C ASN A 52 -6.10 23.50 21.72
N VAL A 53 -7.26 23.05 21.26
CA VAL A 53 -7.41 22.27 20.03
C VAL A 53 -7.05 23.12 18.81
N LEU A 54 -7.53 24.37 18.78
CA LEU A 54 -7.20 25.33 17.71
C LEU A 54 -5.70 25.68 17.73
N GLN A 55 -5.08 25.82 18.91
CA GLN A 55 -3.64 26.04 19.03
C GLN A 55 -2.85 24.84 18.51
N GLU A 56 -3.24 23.60 18.90
CA GLU A 56 -2.61 22.37 18.44
C GLU A 56 -2.70 22.27 16.90
N TYR A 57 -3.86 22.56 16.33
CA TYR A 57 -4.05 22.57 14.87
C TYR A 57 -3.18 23.61 14.18
N LYS A 58 -3.09 24.83 14.73
CA LYS A 58 -2.24 25.89 14.20
C LYS A 58 -0.78 25.48 14.15
N ASP A 59 -0.28 24.84 15.20
CA ASP A 59 1.14 24.50 15.37
C ASP A 59 1.57 23.29 14.50
N GLN A 60 0.62 22.60 13.88
CA GLN A 60 0.91 21.45 13.02
C GLN A 60 1.14 21.85 11.56
N GLN A 61 2.03 21.13 10.89
CA GLN A 61 2.25 21.28 9.46
C GLN A 61 1.10 20.63 8.69
N LYS A 62 0.54 21.33 7.68
CA LYS A 62 -0.66 20.92 6.95
C LYS A 62 -0.46 20.87 5.45
N VAL A 63 0.74 21.20 4.98
CA VAL A 63 1.05 21.34 3.55
C VAL A 63 1.68 20.06 3.02
N TYR A 64 1.15 19.60 1.88
CA TYR A 64 1.81 18.59 1.06
C TYR A 64 2.55 19.28 -0.10
N ASP A 65 3.87 19.19 -0.10
CA ASP A 65 4.78 19.79 -1.09
C ASP A 65 5.37 18.76 -2.07
N GLY A 66 4.79 17.56 -2.13
CA GLY A 66 5.30 16.45 -2.96
C GLY A 66 6.29 15.54 -2.25
N HIS A 67 6.49 15.71 -0.93
CA HIS A 67 7.40 14.87 -0.15
C HIS A 67 7.00 13.38 -0.17
N ARG A 68 7.98 12.50 0.05
CA ARG A 68 7.75 11.06 0.22
C ARG A 68 7.24 10.76 1.61
N TYR A 69 6.60 9.58 1.78
CA TYR A 69 6.08 9.16 3.07
C TYR A 69 7.17 9.16 4.16
N ASP A 70 8.40 8.70 3.83
CA ASP A 70 9.49 8.61 4.80
C ASP A 70 9.97 9.99 5.28
N ASP A 71 9.86 11.00 4.43
CA ASP A 71 10.26 12.38 4.68
C ASP A 71 9.06 13.26 5.11
N CYS A 72 7.91 12.65 5.46
CA CYS A 72 6.70 13.38 5.83
C CYS A 72 6.93 14.21 7.10
N PRO A 73 6.78 15.56 7.02
CA PRO A 73 7.04 16.46 8.13
C PRO A 73 5.88 16.57 9.13
N ASN A 74 4.73 15.96 8.83
CA ASN A 74 3.53 16.08 9.65
C ASN A 74 3.74 15.39 11.00
N PHE A 75 3.15 15.96 12.06
CA PHE A 75 3.24 15.47 13.44
C PHE A 75 2.81 14.00 13.54
N VAL A 76 1.67 13.65 12.92
CA VAL A 76 1.29 12.26 12.68
C VAL A 76 1.76 11.89 11.29
N LYS A 77 2.86 11.13 11.21
CA LYS A 77 3.49 10.76 9.94
C LYS A 77 2.47 10.23 8.92
N GLY A 78 2.46 10.81 7.73
CA GLY A 78 1.55 10.43 6.64
C GLY A 78 0.11 10.89 6.82
N HIS A 79 -0.18 11.82 7.75
CA HIS A 79 -1.51 12.36 7.94
C HIS A 79 -1.48 13.88 8.04
N VAL A 80 -2.57 14.52 7.63
CA VAL A 80 -2.80 15.96 7.79
C VAL A 80 -3.93 16.17 8.79
N PRO A 81 -3.81 17.15 9.70
CA PRO A 81 -4.87 17.49 10.63
C PRO A 81 -6.01 18.19 9.88
N GLU A 82 -7.23 17.92 10.28
CA GLU A 82 -8.43 18.64 9.84
C GLU A 82 -9.30 18.95 11.04
N LEU A 83 -9.75 20.21 11.16
CA LEU A 83 -10.71 20.62 12.16
C LEU A 83 -12.13 20.23 11.74
N TYR A 84 -12.92 19.76 12.70
CA TYR A 84 -14.34 19.49 12.52
C TYR A 84 -15.14 19.78 13.79
N ILE A 85 -16.47 19.87 13.67
CA ILE A 85 -17.37 20.12 14.80
C ILE A 85 -18.17 18.85 15.04
N GLU A 86 -18.21 18.41 16.29
CA GLU A 86 -19.03 17.27 16.72
C GLU A 86 -19.47 17.48 18.19
N ASN A 87 -20.77 17.32 18.45
CA ASN A 87 -21.40 17.50 19.75
C ASN A 87 -21.05 18.86 20.40
N GLU A 88 -21.20 19.92 19.62
CA GLU A 88 -20.92 21.30 20.03
C GLU A 88 -19.48 21.53 20.52
N ARG A 89 -18.53 20.73 20.02
CA ARG A 89 -17.10 20.85 20.32
C ARG A 89 -16.28 20.85 19.05
N ILE A 90 -15.19 21.62 19.04
CA ILE A 90 -14.19 21.63 17.98
C ILE A 90 -13.20 20.50 18.26
N LYS A 91 -12.98 19.66 17.26
CA LYS A 91 -12.06 18.49 17.35
C LYS A 91 -11.10 18.46 16.17
N ILE A 92 -9.99 17.74 16.31
CA ILE A 92 -9.05 17.43 15.24
C ILE A 92 -9.22 15.96 14.84
N ARG A 93 -9.27 15.70 13.54
CA ARG A 93 -9.06 14.36 12.96
C ARG A 93 -7.86 14.38 12.03
N TYR A 94 -7.29 13.21 11.80
CA TYR A 94 -6.12 13.05 10.96
C TYR A 94 -6.49 12.28 9.70
N LEU A 95 -6.45 12.98 8.56
CA LEU A 95 -6.73 12.41 7.25
C LEU A 95 -5.45 11.92 6.59
N PRO A 96 -5.49 10.83 5.78
CA PRO A 96 -4.32 10.40 5.04
C PRO A 96 -3.75 11.51 4.15
N CYS A 97 -2.47 11.81 4.31
CA CYS A 97 -1.73 12.69 3.42
C CYS A 97 -1.54 12.01 2.04
N PRO A 98 -1.47 12.75 0.93
CA PRO A 98 -1.16 12.17 -0.38
C PRO A 98 0.10 11.30 -0.39
N CYS A 99 1.11 11.63 0.39
CA CYS A 99 2.31 10.80 0.54
C CYS A 99 2.01 9.41 1.12
N LYS A 100 1.08 9.32 2.09
CA LYS A 100 0.66 8.05 2.67
C LYS A 100 -0.19 7.24 1.70
N ILE A 101 -1.14 7.88 1.02
CA ILE A 101 -1.98 7.21 0.01
C ILE A 101 -1.08 6.55 -1.03
N LYS A 102 -0.14 7.32 -1.61
CA LYS A 102 0.80 6.82 -2.59
C LYS A 102 1.69 5.69 -2.05
N HIS A 103 2.19 5.83 -0.84
CA HIS A 103 3.01 4.80 -0.19
C HIS A 103 2.22 3.50 0.06
N ASP A 104 0.97 3.61 0.52
CA ASP A 104 0.12 2.45 0.76
C ASP A 104 -0.27 1.76 -0.56
N GLU A 105 -0.52 2.52 -1.64
CA GLU A 105 -0.71 2.00 -2.99
C GLU A 105 0.55 1.27 -3.50
N GLU A 106 1.73 1.86 -3.37
CA GLU A 106 3.00 1.24 -3.77
C GLU A 106 3.28 -0.05 -2.98
N ARG A 107 2.98 -0.06 -1.68
CA ARG A 107 3.07 -1.27 -0.85
C ARG A 107 2.09 -2.34 -1.29
N PHE A 108 0.84 -1.98 -1.52
CA PHE A 108 -0.18 -2.91 -2.03
C PHE A 108 0.27 -3.48 -3.37
N ASP A 109 0.70 -2.63 -4.30
CA ASP A 109 1.18 -3.05 -5.62
C ASP A 109 2.41 -3.98 -5.54
N SER A 110 3.30 -3.75 -4.58
CA SER A 110 4.46 -4.63 -4.37
C SER A 110 4.08 -6.03 -3.88
N GLN A 111 2.92 -6.17 -3.26
CA GLN A 111 2.40 -7.45 -2.76
C GLN A 111 1.56 -8.21 -3.80
N LEU A 112 1.17 -7.56 -4.91
CA LEU A 112 0.36 -8.20 -5.95
C LEU A 112 1.11 -9.27 -6.73
N ILE A 113 2.44 -9.22 -6.80
CA ILE A 113 3.26 -10.28 -7.38
C ILE A 113 4.10 -10.91 -6.28
N ILE A 114 3.72 -12.10 -5.86
CA ILE A 114 4.52 -12.93 -4.96
C ILE A 114 5.41 -13.79 -5.83
N SER A 115 6.74 -13.69 -5.66
CA SER A 115 7.67 -14.49 -6.44
C SER A 115 8.52 -15.39 -5.53
N HIS A 116 8.65 -16.64 -5.94
CA HIS A 116 9.51 -17.61 -5.30
C HIS A 116 10.65 -17.98 -6.26
N HIS A 117 11.84 -17.46 -5.97
CA HIS A 117 13.11 -17.77 -6.68
C HIS A 117 13.18 -17.29 -8.16
N MET A 118 12.34 -16.33 -8.57
CA MET A 118 12.39 -15.78 -9.92
C MET A 118 13.50 -14.76 -10.11
N GLN A 119 14.02 -14.66 -11.33
CA GLN A 119 14.99 -13.63 -11.74
C GLN A 119 14.32 -12.26 -11.78
N ARG A 120 15.06 -11.20 -11.42
CA ARG A 120 14.55 -9.82 -11.37
C ARG A 120 14.03 -9.34 -12.73
N ASP A 121 14.72 -9.66 -13.82
CA ASP A 121 14.33 -9.23 -15.17
C ASP A 121 12.97 -9.79 -15.57
N THR A 122 12.65 -11.02 -15.18
CA THR A 122 11.33 -11.64 -15.37
C THR A 122 10.24 -10.85 -14.65
N LEU A 123 10.53 -10.35 -13.44
CA LEU A 123 9.55 -9.61 -12.63
C LEU A 123 9.24 -8.19 -13.18
N HIS A 124 10.03 -7.68 -14.11
CA HIS A 124 9.82 -6.38 -14.76
C HIS A 124 9.32 -6.50 -16.21
N ALA A 125 9.12 -7.72 -16.71
CA ALA A 125 8.65 -7.98 -18.06
C ALA A 125 7.26 -7.37 -18.33
N LYS A 126 7.03 -6.90 -19.57
CA LYS A 126 5.74 -6.36 -20.00
C LYS A 126 5.30 -7.04 -21.30
N LEU A 127 4.00 -7.23 -21.49
CA LEU A 127 3.45 -7.84 -22.72
C LEU A 127 3.88 -7.09 -23.99
N LYS A 128 3.97 -5.76 -23.93
CA LYS A 128 4.43 -4.92 -25.05
C LYS A 128 5.89 -5.13 -25.42
N ASP A 129 6.69 -5.68 -24.53
CA ASP A 129 8.12 -5.90 -24.75
C ASP A 129 8.40 -7.31 -25.31
N ILE A 130 7.36 -8.11 -25.56
CA ILE A 130 7.48 -9.41 -26.22
C ILE A 130 7.93 -9.17 -27.67
N TYR A 131 9.07 -9.72 -28.00
CA TYR A 131 9.61 -9.58 -29.36
C TYR A 131 8.84 -10.48 -30.35
N MET A 132 8.04 -9.87 -31.24
CA MET A 132 7.14 -10.53 -32.17
C MET A 132 7.78 -10.69 -33.56
N ASN A 133 8.81 -11.50 -33.66
CA ASN A 133 9.57 -11.72 -34.91
C ASN A 133 9.07 -12.88 -35.77
N ASN A 134 8.13 -13.68 -35.29
CA ASN A 134 7.51 -14.76 -36.01
C ASN A 134 6.06 -14.96 -35.56
N ARG A 135 5.31 -15.82 -36.31
CA ARG A 135 3.89 -16.08 -36.07
C ARG A 135 3.65 -16.75 -34.72
N GLU A 136 4.51 -17.67 -34.32
CA GLU A 136 4.38 -18.41 -33.05
C GLU A 136 4.44 -17.47 -31.86
N ARG A 137 5.35 -16.49 -31.89
CA ARG A 137 5.45 -15.48 -30.81
C ARG A 137 4.25 -14.53 -30.78
N LEU A 138 3.70 -14.20 -31.95
CA LEU A 138 2.46 -13.44 -32.02
C LEU A 138 1.30 -14.21 -31.40
N ASP A 139 1.15 -15.50 -31.76
CA ASP A 139 0.11 -16.36 -31.20
C ASP A 139 0.21 -16.48 -29.69
N VAL A 140 1.43 -16.61 -29.14
CA VAL A 140 1.66 -16.65 -27.68
C VAL A 140 1.33 -15.30 -27.03
N ALA A 141 1.71 -14.18 -27.63
CA ALA A 141 1.39 -12.85 -27.10
C ALA A 141 -0.13 -12.61 -27.08
N MET A 142 -0.83 -13.01 -28.15
CA MET A 142 -2.30 -12.95 -28.22
C MET A 142 -2.96 -13.86 -27.18
N ALA A 143 -2.43 -15.07 -26.96
CA ALA A 143 -2.94 -15.98 -25.93
C ALA A 143 -2.73 -15.41 -24.52
N ALA A 144 -1.57 -14.79 -24.26
CA ALA A 144 -1.29 -14.14 -23.00
C ALA A 144 -2.22 -12.93 -22.73
N ASP A 145 -2.47 -12.10 -23.73
CA ASP A 145 -3.39 -10.97 -23.62
C ASP A 145 -4.83 -11.44 -23.40
N LYS A 146 -5.26 -12.45 -24.16
CA LYS A 146 -6.61 -13.04 -24.02
C LYS A 146 -6.84 -13.62 -22.64
N ILE A 147 -5.86 -14.33 -22.04
CA ILE A 147 -6.03 -14.89 -20.70
C ILE A 147 -6.06 -13.78 -19.64
N CYS A 148 -5.25 -12.73 -19.77
CA CYS A 148 -5.31 -11.59 -18.89
C CYS A 148 -6.68 -10.90 -18.93
N THR A 149 -7.21 -10.67 -20.13
CA THR A 149 -8.53 -10.04 -20.33
C THR A 149 -9.64 -10.88 -19.70
N ALA A 150 -9.64 -12.19 -19.93
CA ALA A 150 -10.66 -13.08 -19.40
C ALA A 150 -10.60 -13.16 -17.85
N ILE A 151 -9.39 -13.21 -17.26
CA ILE A 151 -9.22 -13.16 -15.80
C ILE A 151 -9.72 -11.81 -15.23
N THR A 152 -9.43 -10.70 -15.92
CA THR A 152 -9.89 -9.38 -15.50
C THR A 152 -11.42 -9.27 -15.51
N ASN A 153 -12.09 -9.95 -16.44
CA ASN A 153 -13.54 -10.00 -16.56
C ASN A 153 -14.20 -11.06 -15.65
N ASP A 154 -13.43 -11.73 -14.79
CA ASP A 154 -13.90 -12.84 -13.94
C ASP A 154 -14.50 -14.02 -14.75
N GLU A 155 -14.00 -14.24 -15.98
CA GLU A 155 -14.42 -15.33 -16.84
C GLU A 155 -13.68 -16.63 -16.45
N LYS A 156 -14.37 -17.77 -16.56
CA LYS A 156 -13.73 -19.08 -16.40
C LYS A 156 -12.78 -19.35 -17.56
N VAL A 157 -11.49 -19.45 -17.26
CA VAL A 157 -10.46 -19.73 -18.27
C VAL A 157 -9.78 -21.07 -18.03
N LYS A 158 -9.36 -21.71 -19.13
CA LYS A 158 -8.42 -22.83 -19.04
C LYS A 158 -7.01 -22.27 -18.79
N GLY A 159 -6.18 -23.00 -18.04
CA GLY A 159 -4.79 -22.63 -17.83
C GLY A 159 -4.01 -22.49 -19.14
N LEU A 160 -3.04 -21.59 -19.15
CA LEU A 160 -2.10 -21.44 -20.28
C LEU A 160 -0.86 -22.30 -20.01
N TYR A 161 -0.51 -23.15 -20.96
CA TYR A 161 0.71 -23.95 -20.93
C TYR A 161 1.69 -23.48 -22.00
N LEU A 162 2.84 -22.96 -21.58
CA LEU A 162 3.92 -22.50 -22.45
C LEU A 162 4.99 -23.60 -22.58
N TYR A 163 5.28 -24.05 -23.78
CA TYR A 163 6.31 -25.04 -24.05
C TYR A 163 7.24 -24.59 -25.16
N GLY A 164 8.43 -25.14 -25.23
CA GLY A 164 9.44 -24.83 -26.25
C GLY A 164 10.87 -24.90 -25.71
N PRO A 165 11.89 -24.71 -26.56
CA PRO A 165 13.30 -24.75 -26.19
C PRO A 165 13.70 -23.76 -25.10
N PHE A 166 14.86 -23.99 -24.48
CA PHE A 166 15.45 -23.03 -23.55
C PHE A 166 15.74 -21.70 -24.23
N GLY A 167 15.65 -20.60 -23.48
CA GLY A 167 15.95 -19.25 -23.98
C GLY A 167 14.87 -18.62 -24.85
N THR A 168 13.73 -19.28 -25.10
CA THR A 168 12.64 -18.72 -25.93
C THR A 168 11.79 -17.66 -25.24
N GLY A 169 12.05 -17.37 -23.97
CA GLY A 169 11.37 -16.30 -23.22
C GLY A 169 10.09 -16.73 -22.51
N LYS A 170 9.88 -18.03 -22.21
CA LYS A 170 8.69 -18.53 -21.48
C LYS A 170 8.52 -17.84 -20.12
N SER A 171 9.58 -17.80 -19.32
CA SER A 171 9.59 -17.11 -18.02
C SER A 171 9.31 -15.62 -18.14
N PHE A 172 9.83 -14.98 -19.20
CA PHE A 172 9.54 -13.57 -19.50
C PHE A 172 8.03 -13.35 -19.74
N ILE A 173 7.37 -14.26 -20.48
CA ILE A 173 5.94 -14.19 -20.74
C ILE A 173 5.13 -14.35 -19.44
N LEU A 174 5.52 -15.27 -18.54
CA LEU A 174 4.88 -15.42 -17.23
C LEU A 174 4.98 -14.12 -16.41
N GLY A 175 6.17 -13.51 -16.37
CA GLY A 175 6.36 -12.21 -15.71
C GLY A 175 5.52 -11.09 -16.35
N ALA A 176 5.42 -11.07 -17.68
CA ALA A 176 4.62 -10.10 -18.42
C ALA A 176 3.12 -10.24 -18.12
N ILE A 177 2.60 -11.47 -18.04
CA ILE A 177 1.23 -11.75 -17.61
C ILE A 177 1.00 -11.27 -16.17
N ALA A 178 1.91 -11.59 -15.24
CA ALA A 178 1.80 -11.15 -13.85
C ALA A 178 1.76 -9.62 -13.71
N ASN A 179 2.61 -8.90 -14.48
CA ASN A 179 2.60 -7.43 -14.48
C ASN A 179 1.32 -6.84 -15.11
N GLN A 180 0.77 -7.49 -16.13
CA GLN A 180 -0.52 -7.10 -16.71
C GLN A 180 -1.65 -7.26 -15.69
N LEU A 181 -1.73 -8.40 -15.01
CA LEU A 181 -2.71 -8.65 -13.95
C LEU A 181 -2.53 -7.70 -12.78
N LYS A 182 -1.29 -7.40 -12.38
CA LYS A 182 -0.98 -6.39 -11.36
C LYS A 182 -1.56 -5.02 -11.72
N SER A 183 -1.46 -4.59 -12.99
CA SER A 183 -2.04 -3.31 -13.42
C SER A 183 -3.56 -3.25 -13.26
N GLN A 184 -4.21 -4.41 -13.21
CA GLN A 184 -5.64 -4.59 -12.93
C GLN A 184 -5.93 -4.91 -11.45
N LYS A 185 -4.92 -4.74 -10.56
CA LYS A 185 -5.01 -5.03 -9.12
C LYS A 185 -5.32 -6.49 -8.79
N ILE A 186 -4.99 -7.42 -9.70
CA ILE A 186 -5.15 -8.86 -9.52
C ILE A 186 -3.81 -9.45 -9.05
N SER A 187 -3.85 -10.16 -7.92
CA SER A 187 -2.66 -10.80 -7.35
C SER A 187 -2.32 -12.10 -8.04
N SER A 188 -1.02 -12.34 -8.20
CA SER A 188 -0.48 -13.58 -8.78
C SER A 188 0.75 -14.06 -8.02
N THR A 189 0.97 -15.36 -8.03
CA THR A 189 2.15 -16.01 -7.46
C THR A 189 2.93 -16.72 -8.56
N ILE A 190 4.20 -16.35 -8.72
CA ILE A 190 5.11 -16.99 -9.68
C ILE A 190 6.10 -17.84 -8.90
N VAL A 191 6.23 -19.11 -9.27
CA VAL A 191 7.08 -20.09 -8.60
C VAL A 191 8.03 -20.69 -9.61
N TYR A 192 9.35 -20.50 -9.38
CA TYR A 192 10.38 -21.29 -10.05
C TYR A 192 10.44 -22.66 -9.39
N LEU A 193 9.85 -23.66 -10.04
CA LEU A 193 9.50 -24.94 -9.43
C LEU A 193 10.70 -25.73 -8.89
N PRO A 194 11.85 -25.85 -9.59
CA PRO A 194 12.99 -26.63 -9.10
C PRO A 194 13.51 -26.14 -7.74
N GLU A 195 13.67 -24.83 -7.58
CA GLU A 195 14.18 -24.23 -6.34
C GLU A 195 13.13 -24.24 -5.22
N PHE A 196 11.86 -24.05 -5.58
CA PHE A 196 10.76 -24.15 -4.62
C PHE A 196 10.67 -25.54 -4.00
N ILE A 197 10.77 -26.59 -4.82
CA ILE A 197 10.81 -27.98 -4.36
C ILE A 197 12.00 -28.21 -3.40
N ARG A 198 13.18 -27.67 -3.71
CA ARG A 198 14.36 -27.73 -2.83
C ARG A 198 14.09 -27.05 -1.49
N THR A 199 13.47 -25.89 -1.53
CA THR A 199 13.08 -25.12 -0.34
C THR A 199 12.03 -25.84 0.50
N LEU A 200 11.07 -26.54 -0.14
CA LEU A 200 10.08 -27.37 0.55
C LEU A 200 10.74 -28.56 1.27
N LYS A 201 11.71 -29.25 0.63
CA LYS A 201 12.48 -30.34 1.27
C LYS A 201 13.18 -29.85 2.54
N GLY A 202 13.76 -28.64 2.51
CA GLY A 202 14.37 -28.01 3.69
C GLY A 202 13.36 -27.73 4.81
N GLY A 203 12.15 -27.38 4.45
CA GLY A 203 11.06 -27.01 5.37
C GLY A 203 10.56 -28.12 6.29
N PHE A 204 10.89 -29.39 6.00
CA PHE A 204 10.61 -30.50 6.92
C PHE A 204 11.42 -30.43 8.20
N LYS A 205 12.63 -29.87 8.15
CA LYS A 205 13.54 -29.80 9.30
C LYS A 205 13.14 -28.71 10.29
N ASP A 206 12.56 -27.62 9.80
CA ASP A 206 12.19 -26.44 10.59
C ASP A 206 10.68 -26.28 10.77
N GLY A 207 9.87 -27.22 10.28
CA GLY A 207 8.41 -27.19 10.37
C GLY A 207 7.72 -26.14 9.48
N SER A 208 8.44 -25.52 8.54
CA SER A 208 7.91 -24.48 7.67
C SER A 208 7.27 -25.00 6.38
N PHE A 209 7.31 -26.32 6.14
CA PHE A 209 6.80 -26.96 4.92
C PHE A 209 5.35 -26.58 4.62
N GLU A 210 4.45 -26.83 5.57
CA GLU A 210 3.00 -26.60 5.38
C GLU A 210 2.70 -25.11 5.12
N LYS A 211 3.36 -24.22 5.85
CA LYS A 211 3.19 -22.77 5.67
C LYS A 211 3.63 -22.28 4.29
N LYS A 212 4.73 -22.84 3.75
CA LYS A 212 5.22 -22.49 2.41
C LYS A 212 4.27 -23.00 1.33
N LEU A 213 3.80 -24.24 1.48
CA LEU A 213 2.86 -24.86 0.55
C LEU A 213 1.50 -24.14 0.53
N GLN A 214 0.98 -23.79 1.73
CA GLN A 214 -0.29 -23.10 1.88
C GLN A 214 -0.30 -21.76 1.12
N ARG A 215 0.78 -20.98 1.17
CA ARG A 215 0.89 -19.71 0.43
C ARG A 215 0.72 -19.88 -1.09
N VAL A 216 1.22 -20.99 -1.64
CA VAL A 216 1.09 -21.28 -3.07
C VAL A 216 -0.32 -21.75 -3.39
N ARG A 217 -0.92 -22.55 -2.53
CA ARG A 217 -2.32 -23.04 -2.68
C ARG A 217 -3.36 -21.93 -2.59
N GLU A 218 -3.09 -20.91 -1.80
CA GLU A 218 -3.98 -19.74 -1.62
C GLU A 218 -3.79 -18.68 -2.71
N ALA A 219 -2.91 -18.91 -3.69
CA ALA A 219 -2.71 -17.97 -4.79
C ALA A 219 -3.97 -17.83 -5.65
N ASN A 220 -4.42 -16.60 -5.90
CA ASN A 220 -5.53 -16.35 -6.82
C ASN A 220 -5.18 -16.81 -8.24
N ILE A 221 -3.97 -16.48 -8.68
CA ILE A 221 -3.40 -16.92 -9.95
C ILE A 221 -2.03 -17.53 -9.65
N LEU A 222 -1.87 -18.80 -9.94
CA LEU A 222 -0.61 -19.52 -9.79
C LEU A 222 0.07 -19.69 -11.14
N MET A 223 1.33 -19.31 -11.21
CA MET A 223 2.20 -19.50 -12.38
C MET A 223 3.40 -20.34 -11.97
N LEU A 224 3.55 -21.49 -12.59
CA LEU A 224 4.67 -22.42 -12.37
C LEU A 224 5.65 -22.30 -13.53
N ASP A 225 6.89 -21.96 -13.22
CA ASP A 225 7.97 -21.86 -14.20
C ASP A 225 8.91 -23.07 -14.10
N ASP A 226 9.39 -23.49 -15.28
CA ASP A 226 10.37 -24.55 -15.47
C ASP A 226 9.92 -25.93 -14.94
N ILE A 227 8.64 -26.27 -15.20
CA ILE A 227 8.06 -27.55 -14.82
C ILE A 227 8.80 -28.68 -15.55
N GLY A 228 9.24 -29.68 -14.79
CA GLY A 228 9.96 -30.87 -15.31
C GLY A 228 11.48 -30.71 -15.27
N ALA A 229 12.01 -29.56 -14.84
CA ALA A 229 13.45 -29.39 -14.59
C ALA A 229 13.86 -29.80 -13.16
N GLU A 230 12.88 -30.07 -12.30
CA GLU A 230 13.13 -30.56 -10.96
C GLU A 230 13.65 -32.00 -10.95
N GLU A 231 14.47 -32.34 -9.96
CA GLU A 231 14.94 -33.72 -9.74
C GLU A 231 13.75 -34.63 -9.41
N VAL A 232 13.45 -35.57 -10.32
CA VAL A 232 12.30 -36.47 -10.19
C VAL A 232 12.54 -37.52 -9.13
N THR A 233 12.07 -37.29 -7.92
CA THR A 233 12.07 -38.29 -6.83
C THR A 233 10.61 -38.73 -6.56
N PRO A 234 10.40 -39.93 -5.93
CA PRO A 234 9.04 -40.34 -5.56
C PRO A 234 8.30 -39.31 -4.73
N TRP A 235 9.01 -38.60 -3.85
CA TRP A 235 8.47 -37.55 -3.03
C TRP A 235 8.06 -36.32 -3.87
N VAL A 236 8.89 -35.88 -4.83
CA VAL A 236 8.55 -34.75 -5.73
C VAL A 236 7.31 -35.08 -6.52
N ARG A 237 7.20 -36.29 -7.07
CA ARG A 237 5.98 -36.73 -7.74
C ARG A 237 4.77 -36.64 -6.83
N ALA A 238 4.86 -37.16 -5.60
CA ALA A 238 3.75 -37.08 -4.65
C ALA A 238 3.34 -35.63 -4.38
N VAL A 239 4.28 -34.73 -4.10
CA VAL A 239 3.97 -33.31 -3.83
C VAL A 239 3.36 -32.62 -5.05
N SER A 240 3.93 -32.81 -6.24
CA SER A 240 3.40 -32.16 -7.46
C SER A 240 2.00 -32.65 -7.83
N TYR A 241 1.69 -33.94 -7.64
CA TYR A 241 0.38 -34.49 -7.99
C TYR A 241 -0.71 -34.27 -6.92
N THR A 242 -0.32 -34.11 -5.66
CA THR A 242 -1.30 -34.04 -4.56
C THR A 242 -1.47 -32.64 -4.01
N HIS A 243 -0.52 -31.74 -4.27
CA HIS A 243 -0.47 -30.44 -3.61
C HIS A 243 -0.30 -29.24 -4.53
N LEU A 244 0.12 -29.39 -5.79
CA LEU A 244 0.23 -28.35 -6.81
C LEU A 244 -0.67 -28.67 -7.99
#